data_5d7c2698b8e6a1dfef5adf74a649dfbc
#
_entry.id   5d7c2698b8e6a1dfef5adf74a649dfbc
#
_cell.length_a   1.000
_cell.length_b   1.000
_cell.length_c   1.000
_cell.angle_alpha   90.00
_cell.angle_beta   90.00
_cell.angle_gamma   90.00
#
_symmetry.space_group_name_H-M   'P 1'
#
loop_
_entity.id
_entity.type
_entity.pdbx_description
1 polymer ?
#
loop_
_entity_poly.entity_id
_entity_poly.type
_entity_poly.pdbx_seq_one_letter_code
_entity_poly.pdbx_strand_id
1 'polypeptide(L)'
;MTPAIDFDLETEVRGEHIAARVRALEIGPELTRRFLREIRREIAGERFAHLLLEFEMAHAMSEDDIYQIMGTFAEMMPGLKIAVVNRDPRHHPSFAFGVRISQEFGEDYRYFTDVDQATRWLTGN
;
A
#
# COMPACT_ATOMS: atom_id res chain seq x y z
N MET A 1 -6.83 -28.85 0.08
CA MET A 1 -7.40 -27.54 0.44
C MET A 1 -6.30 -26.50 0.45
N THR A 2 -6.46 -25.46 -0.33
CA THR A 2 -5.49 -24.37 -0.36
C THR A 2 -5.70 -23.52 0.91
N PRO A 3 -4.65 -23.28 1.70
CA PRO A 3 -4.82 -22.41 2.86
C PRO A 3 -5.26 -21.02 2.42
N ALA A 4 -6.18 -20.44 3.17
CA ALA A 4 -6.58 -19.06 2.91
C ALA A 4 -5.40 -18.14 3.19
N ILE A 5 -5.24 -17.11 2.34
CA ILE A 5 -4.26 -16.07 2.63
C ILE A 5 -4.86 -15.19 3.72
N ASP A 6 -4.24 -15.23 4.89
CA ASP A 6 -4.73 -14.50 6.04
C ASP A 6 -4.14 -13.09 6.09
N PHE A 7 -5.01 -12.12 6.15
CA PHE A 7 -4.64 -10.74 6.43
C PHE A 7 -5.80 -10.03 7.08
N ASP A 8 -5.49 -9.00 7.86
CA ASP A 8 -6.49 -8.09 8.41
C ASP A 8 -6.43 -6.78 7.65
N LEU A 9 -7.58 -6.27 7.27
CA LEU A 9 -7.70 -4.99 6.60
C LEU A 9 -8.68 -4.10 7.36
N GLU A 10 -8.23 -2.92 7.74
CA GLU A 10 -9.08 -1.87 8.31
C GLU A 10 -9.02 -0.67 7.39
N THR A 11 -10.17 -0.08 7.08
CA THR A 11 -10.24 1.10 6.23
C THR A 11 -11.03 2.20 6.90
N GLU A 12 -10.66 3.44 6.61
CA GLU A 12 -11.33 4.62 7.12
C GLU A 12 -11.28 5.73 6.08
N VAL A 13 -12.42 6.33 5.82
CA VAL A 13 -12.49 7.51 4.95
C VAL A 13 -12.16 8.74 5.79
N ARG A 14 -11.14 9.51 5.37
CA ARG A 14 -10.68 10.71 6.07
C ARG A 14 -10.66 11.88 5.09
N GLY A 15 -11.81 12.60 4.98
CA GLY A 15 -11.90 13.69 4.04
C GLY A 15 -11.73 13.21 2.60
N GLU A 16 -10.67 13.64 1.92
CA GLU A 16 -10.43 13.32 0.51
C GLU A 16 -9.52 12.12 0.30
N HIS A 17 -9.11 11.45 1.39
CA HIS A 17 -8.29 10.25 1.25
C HIS A 17 -8.85 9.09 2.04
N ILE A 18 -8.40 7.89 1.67
CA ILE A 18 -8.70 6.67 2.39
C ILE A 18 -7.46 6.24 3.13
N ALA A 19 -7.61 5.90 4.40
CA ALA A 19 -6.57 5.28 5.19
C ALA A 19 -6.89 3.80 5.34
N ALA A 20 -5.94 2.95 5.01
CA ALA A 20 -6.07 1.51 5.16
C ALA A 20 -4.89 0.96 5.94
N ARG A 21 -5.16 0.01 6.82
CA ARG A 21 -4.13 -0.71 7.56
C ARG A 21 -4.20 -2.18 7.17
N VAL A 22 -3.08 -2.73 6.73
CA VAL A 22 -2.96 -4.13 6.34
C VAL A 22 -2.01 -4.81 7.31
N ARG A 23 -2.48 -5.89 7.93
CA ARG A 23 -1.68 -6.73 8.82
C ARG A 23 -1.58 -8.12 8.23
N ALA A 24 -0.36 -8.62 8.07
CA ALA A 24 -0.10 -9.98 7.60
C ALA A 24 1.28 -10.43 8.02
N LEU A 25 1.53 -11.73 8.05
CA LEU A 25 2.88 -12.23 8.28
C LEU A 25 3.78 -11.88 7.11
N GLU A 26 3.27 -12.08 5.90
CA GLU A 26 3.99 -11.79 4.67
C GLU A 26 3.08 -11.04 3.72
N ILE A 27 3.65 -10.14 2.95
CA ILE A 27 2.92 -9.42 1.90
C ILE A 27 3.55 -9.78 0.58
N GLY A 28 2.76 -10.41 -0.29
CA GLY A 28 3.18 -10.79 -1.63
C GLY A 28 2.20 -10.28 -2.67
N PRO A 29 2.44 -10.59 -3.96
CA PRO A 29 1.61 -10.08 -5.05
C PRO A 29 0.14 -10.49 -4.95
N GLU A 30 -0.13 -11.75 -4.58
CA GLU A 30 -1.50 -12.24 -4.49
C GLU A 30 -2.27 -11.59 -3.35
N LEU A 31 -1.66 -11.48 -2.17
CA LEU A 31 -2.28 -10.81 -1.04
C LEU A 31 -2.54 -9.33 -1.36
N THR A 32 -1.59 -8.68 -2.03
CA THR A 32 -1.74 -7.29 -2.48
C THR A 32 -2.97 -7.14 -3.38
N ARG A 33 -3.13 -8.03 -4.36
CA ARG A 33 -4.30 -8.00 -5.23
C ARG A 33 -5.59 -8.12 -4.45
N ARG A 34 -5.61 -8.96 -3.42
CA ARG A 34 -6.79 -9.19 -2.60
C ARG A 34 -7.15 -7.95 -1.77
N PHE A 35 -6.20 -7.37 -1.04
CA PHE A 35 -6.55 -6.21 -0.21
C PHE A 35 -6.87 -4.98 -1.07
N LEU A 36 -6.22 -4.80 -2.21
CA LEU A 36 -6.57 -3.71 -3.11
C LEU A 36 -7.98 -3.88 -3.68
N ARG A 37 -8.39 -5.11 -3.97
CA ARG A 37 -9.75 -5.39 -4.42
C ARG A 37 -10.78 -5.03 -3.34
N GLU A 38 -10.49 -5.36 -2.08
CA GLU A 38 -11.39 -5.00 -0.99
C GLU A 38 -11.46 -3.50 -0.78
N ILE A 39 -10.34 -2.79 -0.87
CA ILE A 39 -10.33 -1.33 -0.80
C ILE A 39 -11.20 -0.75 -1.91
N ARG A 40 -11.06 -1.25 -3.13
CA ARG A 40 -11.86 -0.78 -4.26
C ARG A 40 -13.36 -0.99 -4.04
N ARG A 41 -13.74 -2.10 -3.42
CA ARG A 41 -15.15 -2.36 -3.10
C ARG A 41 -15.70 -1.35 -2.10
N GLU A 42 -14.93 -1.03 -1.07
CA GLU A 42 -15.38 -0.10 -0.04
C GLU A 42 -15.52 1.32 -0.55
N ILE A 43 -14.76 1.69 -1.57
CA ILE A 43 -14.81 3.02 -2.17
C ILE A 43 -15.67 3.05 -3.43
N ALA A 44 -16.38 1.98 -3.74
CA ALA A 44 -17.19 1.90 -4.96
C ALA A 44 -18.17 3.06 -5.06
N GLY A 45 -18.13 3.79 -6.18
CA GLY A 45 -18.95 4.95 -6.40
C GLY A 45 -18.41 6.27 -5.88
N GLU A 46 -17.32 6.25 -5.13
CA GLU A 46 -16.64 7.45 -4.65
C GLU A 46 -15.31 7.64 -5.36
N ARG A 47 -14.90 8.89 -5.53
CA ARG A 47 -13.62 9.20 -6.17
C ARG A 47 -12.66 9.70 -5.11
N PHE A 48 -11.58 8.95 -4.93
CA PHE A 48 -10.47 9.36 -4.08
C PHE A 48 -9.23 9.50 -4.93
N ALA A 49 -8.48 10.56 -4.69
CA ALA A 49 -7.21 10.80 -5.37
C ALA A 49 -6.02 10.32 -4.53
N HIS A 50 -6.24 10.05 -3.25
CA HIS A 50 -5.18 9.79 -2.28
C HIS A 50 -5.46 8.55 -1.46
N LEU A 51 -4.42 7.73 -1.25
CA LEU A 51 -4.50 6.50 -0.45
C LEU A 51 -3.35 6.47 0.54
N LEU A 52 -3.67 6.26 1.83
CA LEU A 52 -2.70 6.02 2.88
C LEU A 52 -2.74 4.54 3.24
N LEU A 53 -1.61 3.85 3.06
CA LEU A 53 -1.50 2.44 3.41
C LEU A 53 -0.49 2.24 4.53
N GLU A 54 -0.94 1.75 5.66
CA GLU A 54 -0.06 1.36 6.76
C GLU A 54 0.07 -0.15 6.76
N PHE A 55 1.31 -0.66 6.71
CA PHE A 55 1.58 -2.09 6.72
C PHE A 55 2.19 -2.54 8.03
N GLU A 56 1.69 -3.67 8.55
CA GLU A 56 2.32 -4.42 9.62
C GLU A 56 2.60 -5.83 9.10
N MET A 57 3.87 -6.23 9.07
CA MET A 57 4.27 -7.54 8.57
C MET A 57 5.50 -8.06 9.31
N ALA A 58 5.61 -9.37 9.41
CA ALA A 58 6.73 -10.00 10.11
C ALA A 58 7.95 -10.22 9.22
N HIS A 59 7.71 -10.51 7.94
CA HIS A 59 8.78 -10.89 7.00
C HIS A 59 8.97 -9.86 5.91
N ALA A 60 10.23 -9.64 5.54
CA ALA A 60 10.58 -8.74 4.44
C ALA A 60 10.16 -9.34 3.10
N MET A 61 9.85 -8.47 2.14
CA MET A 61 9.50 -8.87 0.77
C MET A 61 10.77 -9.08 -0.05
N SER A 62 10.75 -10.05 -0.98
CA SER A 62 11.82 -10.18 -1.97
C SER A 62 11.72 -9.09 -3.02
N GLU A 63 12.81 -8.81 -3.72
CA GLU A 63 12.81 -7.81 -4.80
C GLU A 63 11.86 -8.20 -5.93
N ASP A 64 11.81 -9.50 -6.29
CA ASP A 64 10.89 -9.98 -7.31
C ASP A 64 9.44 -9.74 -6.90
N ASP A 65 9.10 -10.00 -5.65
CA ASP A 65 7.75 -9.76 -5.15
C ASP A 65 7.42 -8.27 -5.16
N ILE A 66 8.36 -7.43 -4.75
CA ILE A 66 8.16 -5.98 -4.75
C ILE A 66 7.88 -5.47 -6.17
N TYR A 67 8.62 -5.95 -7.15
CA TYR A 67 8.39 -5.57 -8.54
C TYR A 67 6.98 -5.92 -8.98
N GLN A 68 6.52 -7.13 -8.69
CA GLN A 68 5.18 -7.59 -9.03
C GLN A 68 4.10 -6.81 -8.26
N ILE A 69 4.35 -6.51 -6.98
CA ILE A 69 3.44 -5.72 -6.16
C ILE A 69 3.25 -4.32 -6.77
N MET A 70 4.33 -3.68 -7.17
CA MET A 70 4.24 -2.34 -7.76
C MET A 70 3.49 -2.36 -9.09
N GLY A 71 3.68 -3.40 -9.89
CA GLY A 71 2.89 -3.60 -11.11
C GLY A 71 1.41 -3.78 -10.81
N THR A 72 1.08 -4.47 -9.73
CA THR A 72 -0.30 -4.66 -9.29
C THR A 72 -0.94 -3.33 -8.88
N PHE A 73 -0.22 -2.47 -8.15
CA PHE A 73 -0.70 -1.13 -7.82
C PHE A 73 -0.96 -0.31 -9.08
N ALA A 74 -0.06 -0.36 -10.05
CA ALA A 74 -0.22 0.37 -11.31
C ALA A 74 -1.45 -0.08 -12.08
N GLU A 75 -1.72 -1.39 -12.07
CA GLU A 75 -2.88 -1.97 -12.74
C GLU A 75 -4.20 -1.64 -12.05
N MET A 76 -4.23 -1.80 -10.72
CA MET A 76 -5.48 -1.74 -9.95
C MET A 76 -5.81 -0.35 -9.41
N MET A 77 -4.82 0.48 -9.18
CA MET A 77 -4.98 1.80 -8.57
C MET A 77 -4.26 2.89 -9.37
N PRO A 78 -4.54 3.00 -10.67
CA PRO A 78 -3.84 4.00 -11.49
C PRO A 78 -4.24 5.42 -11.10
N GLY A 79 -3.29 6.34 -11.15
CA GLY A 79 -3.54 7.75 -10.95
C GLY A 79 -3.70 8.19 -9.51
N LEU A 80 -3.53 7.29 -8.53
CA LEU A 80 -3.61 7.66 -7.13
C LEU A 80 -2.27 8.13 -6.61
N LYS A 81 -2.33 9.09 -5.69
CA LYS A 81 -1.19 9.47 -4.86
C LYS A 81 -1.20 8.55 -3.64
N ILE A 82 -0.15 7.76 -3.47
CA ILE A 82 -0.12 6.70 -2.47
C ILE A 82 1.01 6.94 -1.47
N ALA A 83 0.65 7.06 -0.18
CA ALA A 83 1.61 7.10 0.91
C ALA A 83 1.61 5.75 1.60
N VAL A 84 2.77 5.14 1.72
CA VAL A 84 2.93 3.85 2.39
C VAL A 84 3.69 4.06 3.68
N VAL A 85 3.18 3.49 4.78
CA VAL A 85 3.79 3.61 6.10
C VAL A 85 4.16 2.23 6.62
N ASN A 86 5.40 2.10 7.08
CA ASN A 86 5.85 0.93 7.84
C ASN A 86 6.85 1.41 8.88
N ARG A 87 6.61 1.04 10.15
CA ARG A 87 7.39 1.53 11.28
C ARG A 87 8.59 0.66 11.61
N ASP A 88 8.70 -0.52 11.00
CA ASP A 88 9.78 -1.45 11.30
C ASP A 88 11.00 -1.14 10.43
N PRO A 89 12.13 -0.68 11.03
CA PRO A 89 13.32 -0.35 10.25
C PRO A 89 13.91 -1.51 9.48
N ARG A 90 13.61 -2.76 9.87
CA ARG A 90 14.09 -3.94 9.14
C ARG A 90 13.53 -4.00 7.73
N HIS A 91 12.37 -3.39 7.48
CA HIS A 91 11.72 -3.40 6.18
C HIS A 91 12.03 -2.15 5.34
N HIS A 92 12.82 -1.22 5.88
CA HIS A 92 13.15 0.01 5.18
C HIS A 92 13.74 -0.22 3.79
N PRO A 93 14.72 -1.13 3.59
CA PRO A 93 15.27 -1.36 2.25
C PRO A 93 14.23 -1.84 1.25
N SER A 94 13.29 -2.68 1.68
CA SER A 94 12.20 -3.19 0.82
C SER A 94 11.30 -2.06 0.34
N PHE A 95 10.90 -1.17 1.24
CA PHE A 95 10.02 -0.06 0.87
C PHE A 95 10.76 0.98 0.03
N ALA A 96 12.04 1.24 0.31
CA ALA A 96 12.85 2.14 -0.51
C ALA A 96 12.98 1.61 -1.95
N PHE A 97 13.18 0.30 -2.09
CA PHE A 97 13.21 -0.35 -3.41
C PHE A 97 11.86 -0.20 -4.11
N GLY A 98 10.74 -0.38 -3.38
CA GLY A 98 9.40 -0.20 -3.93
C GLY A 98 9.16 1.19 -4.49
N VAL A 99 9.65 2.22 -3.79
CA VAL A 99 9.55 3.60 -4.28
C VAL A 99 10.29 3.78 -5.61
N ARG A 100 11.49 3.20 -5.73
CA ARG A 100 12.26 3.25 -6.97
C ARG A 100 11.51 2.58 -8.12
N ILE A 101 10.95 1.40 -7.87
CA ILE A 101 10.22 0.66 -8.89
C ILE A 101 8.94 1.39 -9.29
N SER A 102 8.25 2.04 -8.34
CA SER A 102 7.04 2.79 -8.63
C SER A 102 7.26 3.87 -9.69
N GLN A 103 8.45 4.45 -9.72
CA GLN A 103 8.79 5.47 -10.71
C GLN A 103 8.83 4.89 -12.13
N GLU A 104 9.23 3.64 -12.28
CA GLU A 104 9.22 2.95 -13.58
C GLU A 104 7.79 2.75 -14.10
N PHE A 105 6.82 2.61 -13.19
CA PHE A 105 5.41 2.46 -13.54
C PHE A 105 4.67 3.80 -13.63
N GLY A 106 5.38 4.93 -13.39
CA GLY A 106 4.75 6.25 -13.45
C GLY A 106 3.81 6.55 -12.28
N GLU A 107 4.00 5.90 -11.16
CA GLU A 107 3.15 6.08 -9.99
C GLU A 107 3.68 7.15 -9.04
N ASP A 108 2.77 7.84 -8.36
CA ASP A 108 3.08 8.80 -7.30
C ASP A 108 2.99 8.08 -5.95
N TYR A 109 4.08 7.42 -5.59
CA TYR A 109 4.16 6.52 -4.43
C TYR A 109 5.34 6.96 -3.56
N ARG A 110 5.09 7.12 -2.25
CA ARG A 110 6.14 7.52 -1.32
C ARG A 110 6.05 6.73 -0.02
N TYR A 111 7.21 6.46 0.57
CA TYR A 111 7.35 5.68 1.80
C TYR A 111 7.64 6.59 2.99
N PHE A 112 6.99 6.29 4.12
CA PHE A 112 7.15 6.99 5.39
C PHE A 112 7.26 5.99 6.54
N THR A 113 7.90 6.40 7.61
CA THR A 113 7.93 5.65 8.86
C THR A 113 6.92 6.17 9.89
N ASP A 114 6.25 7.28 9.57
CA ASP A 114 5.34 7.99 10.48
C ASP A 114 4.06 8.35 9.73
N VAL A 115 2.92 7.98 10.32
CA VAL A 115 1.60 8.25 9.75
C VAL A 115 1.35 9.75 9.59
N ASP A 116 1.78 10.57 10.56
CA ASP A 116 1.54 12.01 10.51
C ASP A 116 2.27 12.67 9.34
N GLN A 117 3.52 12.25 9.10
CA GLN A 117 4.29 12.75 7.95
C GLN A 117 3.64 12.32 6.63
N ALA A 118 3.18 11.07 6.56
CA ALA A 118 2.51 10.56 5.38
C ALA A 118 1.22 11.34 5.09
N THR A 119 0.44 11.60 6.13
CA THR A 119 -0.81 12.36 6.01
C THR A 119 -0.55 13.77 5.50
N ARG A 120 0.48 14.44 6.05
CA ARG A 120 0.84 15.79 5.59
C ARG A 120 1.23 15.81 4.12
N TRP A 121 1.99 14.82 3.68
CA TRP A 121 2.36 14.73 2.27
C TRP A 121 1.14 14.53 1.38
N LEU A 122 0.20 13.66 1.80
CA LEU A 122 -1.01 13.39 1.02
C LEU A 122 -1.93 14.62 0.95
N THR A 123 -2.08 15.34 2.04
CA THR A 123 -3.00 16.47 2.12
C THR A 123 -2.37 17.80 1.70
N GLY A 124 -1.07 17.83 1.49
CA GLY A 124 -0.36 19.06 1.11
C GLY A 124 -0.08 20.01 2.26
N ASN A 125 -0.21 19.53 3.49
CA ASN A 125 0.01 20.38 4.68
C ASN A 125 1.37 20.16 5.32
#